data_bd3c53c5c25ed98ab3cb3f0753f8da96
#
_entry.id   bd3c53c5c25ed98ab3cb3f0753f8da96
#
_cell.length_a   1.000
_cell.length_b   1.000
_cell.length_c   1.000
_cell.angle_alpha   90.00
_cell.angle_beta   90.00
_cell.angle_gamma   90.00
#
_symmetry.space_group_name_H-M   'P 1'
#
loop_
_entity.id
_entity.type
_entity.pdbx_description
1 polymer ?
#
loop_
_entity_poly.entity_id
_entity_poly.type
_entity_poly.pdbx_seq_one_letter_code
_entity_poly.pdbx_strand_id
1 'polypeptide(L)'
;MFREEGLAVIDADRIAREITVPGRPAYDAIVRAFGRGILLPDGRIDRKRLGNIVFSDPGKRAELEAITHPEIARGIASELYLLESEGRNVAIVEAALILETGRRARFEAVIAVRCGRDQQVRRLMERDGMSEEQILRRIDSQMDPEEKALASEHVIDNSGDVAGTRAQVRALAERIKSGDT
;
A
#
# COMPACT_ATOMS: atom_id res chain seq x y z
N MET A 1 -12.76 -0.32 7.59
CA MET A 1 -14.09 0.09 7.10
C MET A 1 -14.62 -0.88 6.04
N PHE A 2 -14.03 -1.08 4.84
CA PHE A 2 -14.57 -2.05 3.84
C PHE A 2 -14.77 -3.47 4.38
N ARG A 3 -13.88 -3.97 5.25
CA ARG A 3 -14.07 -5.27 5.94
C ARG A 3 -15.33 -5.31 6.80
N GLU A 4 -15.67 -4.21 7.45
CA GLU A 4 -16.89 -4.08 8.28
C GLU A 4 -18.15 -4.10 7.43
N GLU A 5 -18.03 -3.68 6.17
CA GLU A 5 -19.09 -3.76 5.17
C GLU A 5 -19.10 -5.13 4.44
N GLY A 6 -18.32 -6.11 4.89
CA GLY A 6 -18.34 -7.50 4.38
C GLY A 6 -17.53 -7.75 3.11
N LEU A 7 -16.75 -6.78 2.64
CA LEU A 7 -15.81 -6.96 1.54
C LEU A 7 -14.50 -7.59 2.01
N ALA A 8 -13.92 -8.48 1.21
CA ALA A 8 -12.58 -8.98 1.43
C ALA A 8 -11.56 -7.86 1.16
N VAL A 9 -10.56 -7.73 2.04
CA VAL A 9 -9.49 -6.73 1.89
C VAL A 9 -8.14 -7.39 2.02
N ILE A 10 -7.36 -7.33 0.95
CA ILE A 10 -5.97 -7.80 0.85
C ILE A 10 -5.05 -6.61 1.12
N ASP A 11 -4.21 -6.73 2.14
CA ASP A 11 -3.23 -5.71 2.53
C ASP A 11 -1.88 -6.02 1.86
N ALA A 12 -1.53 -5.26 0.81
CA ALA A 12 -0.27 -5.42 0.09
C ALA A 12 0.96 -5.04 0.94
N ASP A 13 0.82 -4.12 1.90
CA ASP A 13 1.90 -3.77 2.82
C ASP A 13 2.18 -4.91 3.81
N ARG A 14 1.15 -5.65 4.24
CA ARG A 14 1.33 -6.88 5.02
C ARG A 14 2.08 -7.92 4.22
N ILE A 15 1.66 -8.18 2.99
CA ILE A 15 2.34 -9.12 2.07
C ILE A 15 3.81 -8.70 1.89
N ALA A 16 4.08 -7.42 1.64
CA ALA A 16 5.45 -6.90 1.51
C ALA A 16 6.31 -7.13 2.77
N ARG A 17 5.70 -7.14 3.95
CA ARG A 17 6.40 -7.50 5.20
C ARG A 17 6.68 -9.00 5.27
N GLU A 18 5.71 -9.82 4.93
CA GLU A 18 5.79 -11.28 5.00
C GLU A 18 6.80 -11.88 4.03
N ILE A 19 6.90 -11.36 2.80
CA ILE A 19 7.87 -11.85 1.82
C ILE A 19 9.33 -11.50 2.17
N THR A 20 9.55 -10.54 3.07
CA THR A 20 10.88 -10.06 3.47
C THR A 20 11.34 -10.58 4.84
N VAL A 21 10.68 -11.60 5.40
CA VAL A 21 11.17 -12.29 6.61
C VAL A 21 12.26 -13.32 6.27
N PRO A 22 13.18 -13.62 7.18
CA PRO A 22 14.20 -14.65 6.98
C PRO A 22 13.62 -15.98 6.47
N GLY A 23 14.29 -16.59 5.49
CA GLY A 23 13.87 -17.84 4.86
C GLY A 23 12.90 -17.67 3.69
N ARG A 24 12.57 -16.46 3.29
CA ARG A 24 11.78 -16.18 2.08
C ARG A 24 12.68 -15.84 0.89
N PRO A 25 12.29 -16.21 -0.36
CA PRO A 25 13.10 -15.93 -1.55
C PRO A 25 13.43 -14.43 -1.73
N ALA A 26 12.48 -13.53 -1.47
CA ALA A 26 12.71 -12.09 -1.55
C ALA A 26 13.72 -11.62 -0.48
N TYR A 27 13.68 -12.15 0.74
CA TYR A 27 14.65 -11.84 1.77
C TYR A 27 16.07 -12.18 1.31
N ASP A 28 16.28 -13.41 0.79
CA ASP A 28 17.60 -13.86 0.34
C ASP A 28 18.10 -13.02 -0.84
N ALA A 29 17.23 -12.65 -1.77
CA ALA A 29 17.56 -11.80 -2.90
C ALA A 29 17.95 -10.37 -2.44
N ILE A 30 17.21 -9.78 -1.50
CA ILE A 30 17.51 -8.46 -0.93
C ILE A 30 18.86 -8.49 -0.20
N VAL A 31 19.12 -9.52 0.61
CA VAL A 31 20.41 -9.63 1.32
C VAL A 31 21.59 -9.79 0.36
N ARG A 32 21.41 -10.51 -0.76
CA ARG A 32 22.43 -10.61 -1.82
C ARG A 32 22.69 -9.26 -2.52
N ALA A 33 21.65 -8.49 -2.81
CA ALA A 33 21.74 -7.23 -3.54
C ALA A 33 22.27 -6.09 -2.68
N PHE A 34 21.89 -6.03 -1.42
CA PHE A 34 22.18 -4.91 -0.50
C PHE A 34 23.25 -5.23 0.55
N GLY A 35 23.66 -6.49 0.64
CA GLY A 35 24.65 -6.98 1.60
C GLY A 35 24.10 -7.16 3.02
N ARG A 36 24.86 -7.86 3.85
CA ARG A 36 24.46 -8.16 5.24
C ARG A 36 24.41 -6.92 6.15
N GLY A 37 24.97 -5.80 5.71
CA GLY A 37 24.96 -4.54 6.45
C GLY A 37 23.55 -3.96 6.68
N ILE A 38 22.53 -4.43 5.96
CA ILE A 38 21.13 -4.04 6.16
C ILE A 38 20.39 -4.90 7.20
N LEU A 39 21.08 -5.82 7.88
CA LEU A 39 20.46 -6.71 8.84
C LEU A 39 20.59 -6.19 10.27
N LEU A 40 19.56 -6.44 11.06
CA LEU A 40 19.58 -6.32 12.51
C LEU A 40 20.32 -7.52 13.13
N PRO A 41 20.73 -7.45 14.42
CA PRO A 41 21.41 -8.57 15.10
C PRO A 41 20.61 -9.88 15.11
N ASP A 42 19.30 -9.83 15.03
CA ASP A 42 18.40 -10.98 14.97
C ASP A 42 18.22 -11.56 13.55
N GLY A 43 18.93 -11.00 12.57
CA GLY A 43 18.89 -11.42 11.17
C GLY A 43 17.72 -10.84 10.35
N ARG A 44 16.81 -10.09 10.92
CA ARG A 44 15.77 -9.40 10.17
C ARG A 44 16.33 -8.19 9.42
N ILE A 45 15.65 -7.81 8.33
CA ILE A 45 16.02 -6.58 7.58
C ILE A 45 15.71 -5.36 8.45
N ASP A 46 16.71 -4.49 8.65
CA ASP A 46 16.54 -3.13 9.15
C ASP A 46 15.87 -2.27 8.08
N ARG A 47 14.55 -2.18 8.16
CA ARG A 47 13.73 -1.43 7.20
C ARG A 47 14.08 0.05 7.13
N LYS A 48 14.52 0.63 8.26
CA LYS A 48 14.93 2.03 8.30
C LYS A 48 16.22 2.23 7.51
N ARG A 49 17.18 1.33 7.71
CA ARG A 49 18.48 1.38 7.00
C ARG A 49 18.32 1.12 5.51
N LEU A 50 17.56 0.07 5.13
CA LEU A 50 17.24 -0.22 3.73
C LEU A 50 16.48 0.94 3.09
N GLY A 51 15.48 1.50 3.79
CA GLY A 51 14.72 2.66 3.35
C GLY A 51 15.62 3.86 3.05
N ASN A 52 16.59 4.19 3.93
CA ASN A 52 17.53 5.27 3.69
C ASN A 52 18.38 5.06 2.42
N ILE A 53 18.83 3.82 2.16
CA ILE A 53 19.59 3.48 0.95
C ILE A 53 18.76 3.74 -0.31
N VAL A 54 17.55 3.19 -0.37
CA VAL A 54 16.71 3.30 -1.57
C VAL A 54 16.08 4.67 -1.75
N PHE A 55 15.96 5.45 -0.68
CA PHE A 55 15.50 6.83 -0.76
C PHE A 55 16.56 7.76 -1.38
N SER A 56 17.85 7.50 -1.12
CA SER A 56 18.96 8.31 -1.64
C SER A 56 19.47 7.88 -3.01
N ASP A 57 19.11 6.67 -3.48
CA ASP A 57 19.61 6.09 -4.73
C ASP A 57 18.46 5.47 -5.56
N PRO A 58 18.04 6.14 -6.66
CA PRO A 58 17.00 5.64 -7.55
C PRO A 58 17.31 4.27 -8.18
N GLY A 59 18.59 3.96 -8.44
CA GLY A 59 19.02 2.67 -8.97
C GLY A 59 18.83 1.56 -7.94
N LYS A 60 19.20 1.81 -6.69
CA LYS A 60 18.96 0.90 -5.56
C LYS A 60 17.46 0.72 -5.28
N ARG A 61 16.70 1.77 -5.43
CA ARG A 61 15.23 1.68 -5.36
C ARG A 61 14.67 0.76 -6.43
N ALA A 62 15.06 0.93 -7.69
CA ALA A 62 14.63 0.09 -8.80
C ALA A 62 15.06 -1.39 -8.59
N GLU A 63 16.26 -1.63 -8.04
CA GLU A 63 16.75 -2.97 -7.70
C GLU A 63 15.87 -3.64 -6.63
N LEU A 64 15.51 -2.92 -5.56
CA LEU A 64 14.60 -3.43 -4.52
C LEU A 64 13.20 -3.73 -5.10
N GLU A 65 12.67 -2.81 -5.91
CA GLU A 65 11.38 -2.97 -6.56
C GLU A 65 11.35 -4.16 -7.50
N ALA A 66 12.40 -4.40 -8.28
CA ALA A 66 12.53 -5.56 -9.16
C ALA A 66 12.50 -6.90 -8.38
N ILE A 67 13.03 -6.92 -7.15
CA ILE A 67 12.99 -8.11 -6.28
C ILE A 67 11.61 -8.27 -5.63
N THR A 68 11.05 -7.20 -5.09
CA THR A 68 9.86 -7.29 -4.22
C THR A 68 8.55 -7.32 -5.00
N HIS A 69 8.46 -6.59 -6.10
CA HIS A 69 7.20 -6.46 -6.85
C HIS A 69 6.64 -7.78 -7.40
N PRO A 70 7.45 -8.69 -7.98
CA PRO A 70 6.93 -9.99 -8.43
C PRO A 70 6.42 -10.86 -7.27
N GLU A 71 7.08 -10.80 -6.11
CA GLU A 71 6.70 -11.57 -4.93
C GLU A 71 5.41 -11.05 -4.30
N ILE A 72 5.27 -9.71 -4.22
CA ILE A 72 4.03 -9.08 -3.75
C ILE A 72 2.86 -9.45 -4.69
N ALA A 73 3.08 -9.39 -6.01
CA ALA A 73 2.05 -9.75 -6.98
C ALA A 73 1.62 -11.22 -6.84
N ARG A 74 2.57 -12.14 -6.61
CA ARG A 74 2.28 -13.55 -6.32
C ARG A 74 1.49 -13.73 -5.03
N GLY A 75 1.85 -12.99 -3.99
CA GLY A 75 1.12 -13.02 -2.72
C GLY A 75 -0.33 -12.54 -2.86
N ILE A 76 -0.53 -11.43 -3.57
CA ILE A 76 -1.89 -10.91 -3.87
C ILE A 76 -2.67 -11.95 -4.69
N ALA A 77 -2.09 -12.51 -5.75
CA ALA A 77 -2.75 -13.51 -6.59
C ALA A 77 -3.14 -14.78 -5.79
N SER A 78 -2.27 -15.21 -4.87
CA SER A 78 -2.58 -16.35 -4.00
C SER A 78 -3.76 -16.06 -3.07
N GLU A 79 -3.84 -14.87 -2.48
CA GLU A 79 -4.99 -14.50 -1.64
C GLU A 79 -6.27 -14.34 -2.45
N LEU A 80 -6.20 -13.77 -3.67
CA LEU A 80 -7.35 -13.69 -4.57
C LEU A 80 -7.87 -15.08 -4.94
N TYR A 81 -6.99 -16.02 -5.27
CA TYR A 81 -7.37 -17.40 -5.57
C TYR A 81 -8.09 -18.09 -4.40
N LEU A 82 -7.62 -17.87 -3.17
CA LEU A 82 -8.28 -18.40 -1.97
C LEU A 82 -9.68 -17.80 -1.79
N LEU A 83 -9.81 -16.48 -1.95
CA LEU A 83 -11.10 -15.80 -1.86
C LEU A 83 -12.08 -16.28 -2.94
N GLU A 84 -11.62 -16.49 -4.17
CA GLU A 84 -12.41 -17.05 -5.26
C GLU A 84 -12.89 -18.46 -4.93
N SER A 85 -12.01 -19.30 -4.35
CA SER A 85 -12.39 -20.66 -3.90
C SER A 85 -13.43 -20.67 -2.77
N GLU A 86 -13.53 -19.57 -2.01
CA GLU A 86 -14.56 -19.33 -0.99
C GLU A 86 -15.84 -18.72 -1.57
N GLY A 87 -15.94 -18.56 -2.90
CA GLY A 87 -17.09 -17.96 -3.58
C GLY A 87 -17.15 -16.42 -3.46
N ARG A 88 -16.03 -15.77 -3.15
CA ARG A 88 -15.94 -14.32 -3.10
C ARG A 88 -15.49 -13.76 -4.44
N ASN A 89 -16.41 -13.07 -5.12
CA ASN A 89 -16.16 -12.55 -6.48
C ASN A 89 -15.48 -11.17 -6.51
N VAL A 90 -15.41 -10.48 -5.38
CA VAL A 90 -14.82 -9.14 -5.26
C VAL A 90 -13.90 -9.05 -4.05
N ALA A 91 -12.75 -8.43 -4.24
CA ALA A 91 -11.82 -8.09 -3.17
C ALA A 91 -11.25 -6.68 -3.37
N ILE A 92 -10.99 -5.98 -2.27
CA ILE A 92 -10.26 -4.71 -2.26
C ILE A 92 -8.78 -5.01 -2.00
N VAL A 93 -7.90 -4.52 -2.86
CA VAL A 93 -6.45 -4.55 -2.62
C VAL A 93 -6.02 -3.19 -2.08
N GLU A 94 -5.60 -3.16 -0.83
CA GLU A 94 -5.06 -1.95 -0.20
C GLU A 94 -3.56 -1.85 -0.48
N ALA A 95 -3.15 -0.82 -1.22
CA ALA A 95 -1.75 -0.54 -1.52
C ALA A 95 -1.54 0.96 -1.76
N ALA A 96 -0.45 1.50 -1.21
CA ALA A 96 -0.17 2.94 -1.26
C ALA A 96 0.25 3.46 -2.65
N LEU A 97 0.85 2.62 -3.49
CA LEU A 97 1.57 3.03 -4.71
C LEU A 97 1.05 2.36 -6.00
N ILE A 98 -0.25 2.04 -6.09
CA ILE A 98 -0.84 1.37 -7.27
C ILE A 98 -0.68 2.24 -8.53
N LEU A 99 -0.99 3.52 -8.42
CA LEU A 99 -0.94 4.47 -9.54
C LEU A 99 0.49 4.80 -9.92
N GLU A 100 1.34 5.08 -8.93
CA GLU A 100 2.76 5.42 -9.14
C GLU A 100 3.56 4.30 -9.80
N THR A 101 3.17 3.05 -9.57
CA THR A 101 3.84 1.88 -10.16
C THR A 101 3.27 1.47 -11.53
N GLY A 102 2.32 2.23 -12.08
CA GLY A 102 1.70 1.96 -13.38
C GLY A 102 0.85 0.66 -13.41
N ARG A 103 0.41 0.18 -12.25
CA ARG A 103 -0.32 -1.11 -12.13
C ARG A 103 -1.84 -0.98 -12.19
N ARG A 104 -2.33 0.22 -12.48
CA ARG A 104 -3.77 0.52 -12.63
C ARG A 104 -4.50 -0.53 -13.48
N ALA A 105 -3.92 -0.94 -14.60
CA ALA A 105 -4.53 -1.86 -15.55
C ALA A 105 -4.77 -3.30 -15.02
N ARG A 106 -4.30 -3.60 -13.80
CA ARG A 106 -4.53 -4.90 -13.14
C ARG A 106 -5.81 -4.94 -12.28
N PHE A 107 -6.47 -3.80 -12.14
CA PHE A 107 -7.66 -3.64 -11.30
C PHE A 107 -8.81 -3.13 -12.14
N GLU A 108 -10.03 -3.57 -11.84
CA GLU A 108 -11.25 -3.08 -12.52
C GLU A 108 -11.47 -1.61 -12.21
N ALA A 109 -11.31 -1.22 -10.95
CA ALA A 109 -11.43 0.16 -10.50
C ALA A 109 -10.39 0.48 -9.43
N VAL A 110 -10.04 1.75 -9.31
CA VAL A 110 -9.19 2.29 -8.24
C VAL A 110 -10.03 3.22 -7.38
N ILE A 111 -9.85 3.12 -6.07
CA ILE A 111 -10.46 3.97 -5.07
C ILE A 111 -9.36 4.84 -4.46
N ALA A 112 -9.36 6.12 -4.75
CA ALA A 112 -8.47 7.06 -4.07
C ALA A 112 -9.09 7.49 -2.74
N VAL A 113 -8.25 7.56 -1.69
CA VAL A 113 -8.63 8.17 -0.41
C VAL A 113 -7.82 9.45 -0.25
N ARG A 114 -8.49 10.57 -0.13
CA ARG A 114 -7.83 11.88 0.02
C ARG A 114 -8.21 12.59 1.30
N CYS A 115 -7.35 13.48 1.76
CA CYS A 115 -7.66 14.50 2.77
C CYS A 115 -6.74 15.70 2.55
N GLY A 116 -7.07 16.83 3.16
CA GLY A 116 -6.26 18.04 3.08
C GLY A 116 -4.83 17.81 3.60
N ARG A 117 -3.84 18.47 2.98
CA ARG A 117 -2.40 18.30 3.28
C ARG A 117 -2.09 18.50 4.78
N ASP A 118 -2.59 19.58 5.38
CA ASP A 118 -2.35 19.87 6.80
C ASP A 118 -2.92 18.78 7.73
N GLN A 119 -4.06 18.23 7.34
CA GLN A 119 -4.68 17.14 8.08
C GLN A 119 -3.89 15.84 7.92
N GLN A 120 -3.34 15.58 6.73
CA GLN A 120 -2.47 14.44 6.47
C GLN A 120 -1.19 14.53 7.33
N VAL A 121 -0.55 15.70 7.36
CA VAL A 121 0.64 15.96 8.18
C VAL A 121 0.33 15.70 9.66
N ARG A 122 -0.71 16.31 10.20
CA ARG A 122 -1.11 16.17 11.60
C ARG A 122 -1.38 14.70 11.96
N ARG A 123 -2.18 13.99 11.13
CA ARG A 123 -2.50 12.57 11.38
C ARG A 123 -1.27 11.67 11.34
N LEU A 124 -0.30 11.95 10.45
CA LEU A 124 0.95 11.21 10.36
C LEU A 124 1.86 11.50 11.58
N MET A 125 1.93 12.76 12.04
CA MET A 125 2.67 13.10 13.26
C MET A 125 2.13 12.34 14.47
N GLU A 126 0.81 12.33 14.65
CA GLU A 126 0.14 11.66 15.76
C GLU A 126 0.34 10.13 15.73
N ARG A 127 0.28 9.53 14.52
CA ARG A 127 0.37 8.08 14.36
C ARG A 127 1.80 7.55 14.43
N ASP A 128 2.74 8.20 13.73
CA ASP A 128 4.08 7.66 13.46
C ASP A 128 5.16 8.28 14.34
N GLY A 129 4.87 9.38 15.06
CA GLY A 129 5.83 10.11 15.90
C GLY A 129 7.02 10.69 15.11
N MET A 130 6.86 10.88 13.79
CA MET A 130 7.88 11.44 12.91
C MET A 130 7.89 12.96 13.00
N SER A 131 9.05 13.59 12.68
CA SER A 131 9.10 15.05 12.54
C SER A 131 8.32 15.51 11.31
N GLU A 132 7.82 16.74 11.35
CA GLU A 132 7.09 17.35 10.24
C GLU A 132 7.91 17.31 8.94
N GLU A 133 9.20 17.62 9.00
CA GLU A 133 10.10 17.57 7.84
C GLU A 133 10.19 16.16 7.21
N GLN A 134 10.23 15.11 8.04
CA GLN A 134 10.24 13.72 7.54
C GLN A 134 8.90 13.36 6.90
N ILE A 135 7.80 13.85 7.45
CA ILE A 135 6.45 13.63 6.92
C ILE A 135 6.27 14.33 5.59
N LEU A 136 6.66 15.60 5.50
CA LEU A 136 6.58 16.37 4.25
C LEU A 136 7.36 15.69 3.13
N ARG A 137 8.61 15.28 3.40
CA ARG A 137 9.40 14.49 2.42
C ARG A 137 8.68 13.22 1.97
N ARG A 138 8.00 12.52 2.89
CA ARG A 138 7.26 11.30 2.57
C ARG A 138 6.03 11.60 1.72
N ILE A 139 5.29 12.66 2.02
CA ILE A 139 4.13 13.09 1.23
C ILE A 139 4.60 13.50 -0.17
N ASP A 140 5.64 14.33 -0.27
CA ASP A 140 6.16 14.86 -1.54
C ASP A 140 6.84 13.76 -2.41
N SER A 141 7.13 12.59 -1.86
CA SER A 141 7.61 11.43 -2.61
C SER A 141 6.51 10.60 -3.27
N GLN A 142 5.24 10.92 -3.04
CA GLN A 142 4.09 10.25 -3.63
C GLN A 142 3.40 11.17 -4.64
N MET A 143 2.58 10.57 -5.51
CA MET A 143 1.70 11.31 -6.42
C MET A 143 0.76 12.22 -5.61
N ASP A 144 0.51 13.41 -6.14
CA ASP A 144 -0.41 14.37 -5.53
C ASP A 144 -1.80 13.75 -5.30
N PRO A 145 -2.44 13.99 -4.14
CA PRO A 145 -3.77 13.43 -3.86
C PRO A 145 -4.86 13.81 -4.86
N GLU A 146 -4.79 14.99 -5.46
CA GLU A 146 -5.75 15.41 -6.50
C GLU A 146 -5.47 14.68 -7.82
N GLU A 147 -4.19 14.49 -8.19
CA GLU A 147 -3.83 13.67 -9.35
C GLU A 147 -4.28 12.22 -9.16
N LYS A 148 -4.11 11.65 -7.95
CA LYS A 148 -4.65 10.32 -7.61
C LYS A 148 -6.16 10.27 -7.76
N ALA A 149 -6.85 11.28 -7.28
CA ALA A 149 -8.30 11.37 -7.37
C ALA A 149 -8.78 11.42 -8.82
N LEU A 150 -8.10 12.20 -9.68
CA LEU A 150 -8.41 12.28 -11.12
C LEU A 150 -8.12 10.99 -11.87
N ALA A 151 -7.15 10.20 -11.42
CA ALA A 151 -6.76 8.93 -12.02
C ALA A 151 -7.54 7.72 -11.48
N SER A 152 -8.54 7.94 -10.65
CA SER A 152 -9.32 6.91 -9.95
C SER A 152 -10.79 6.98 -10.31
N GLU A 153 -11.47 5.84 -10.37
CA GLU A 153 -12.91 5.77 -10.65
C GLU A 153 -13.75 6.21 -9.45
N HIS A 154 -13.21 6.04 -8.25
CA HIS A 154 -13.90 6.42 -7.01
C HIS A 154 -12.97 7.22 -6.12
N VAL A 155 -13.56 8.18 -5.41
CA VAL A 155 -12.84 9.00 -4.43
C VAL A 155 -13.59 8.96 -3.10
N ILE A 156 -12.86 8.69 -2.02
CA ILE A 156 -13.35 8.82 -0.65
C ILE A 156 -12.66 10.05 -0.05
N ASP A 157 -13.45 11.04 0.29
CA ASP A 157 -12.98 12.23 1.00
C ASP A 157 -12.93 11.94 2.51
N ASN A 158 -11.70 11.84 3.03
CA ASN A 158 -11.42 11.60 4.44
C ASN A 158 -11.05 12.92 5.18
N SER A 159 -11.46 14.08 4.64
CA SER A 159 -11.22 15.39 5.29
C SER A 159 -12.18 15.67 6.45
N GLY A 160 -13.35 15.05 6.42
CA GLY A 160 -14.36 15.16 7.45
C GLY A 160 -14.11 14.29 8.69
N ASP A 161 -15.18 14.04 9.41
CA ASP A 161 -15.19 13.12 10.54
C ASP A 161 -15.24 11.64 10.10
N VAL A 162 -15.04 10.75 11.05
CA VAL A 162 -15.07 9.29 10.80
C VAL A 162 -16.45 8.82 10.34
N ALA A 163 -17.53 9.46 10.80
CA ALA A 163 -18.89 9.08 10.42
C ALA A 163 -19.16 9.39 8.94
N GLY A 164 -18.75 10.55 8.46
CA GLY A 164 -18.85 10.93 7.05
C GLY A 164 -18.03 10.04 6.13
N THR A 165 -16.78 9.71 6.53
CA THR A 165 -15.95 8.74 5.78
C THR A 165 -16.60 7.36 5.75
N ARG A 166 -17.17 6.90 6.87
CA ARG A 166 -17.86 5.60 6.96
C ARG A 166 -19.11 5.55 6.07
N ALA A 167 -19.86 6.63 5.98
CA ALA A 167 -21.03 6.71 5.09
C ALA A 167 -20.63 6.57 3.61
N GLN A 168 -19.56 7.24 3.18
CA GLN A 168 -19.01 7.10 1.82
C GLN A 168 -18.53 5.66 1.54
N VAL A 169 -17.80 5.06 2.48
CA VAL A 169 -17.34 3.67 2.34
C VAL A 169 -18.50 2.69 2.23
N ARG A 170 -19.56 2.87 3.04
CA ARG A 170 -20.76 2.01 3.00
C ARG A 170 -21.46 2.13 1.65
N ALA A 171 -21.72 3.35 1.19
CA ALA A 171 -22.37 3.57 -0.09
C ALA A 171 -21.58 2.96 -1.26
N LEU A 172 -20.26 3.11 -1.27
CA LEU A 172 -19.41 2.52 -2.28
C LEU A 172 -19.37 0.98 -2.17
N ALA A 173 -19.32 0.45 -0.96
CA ALA A 173 -19.35 -1.02 -0.75
C ALA A 173 -20.65 -1.66 -1.25
N GLU A 174 -21.79 -0.99 -1.10
CA GLU A 174 -23.09 -1.46 -1.63
C GLU A 174 -23.07 -1.50 -3.17
N ARG A 175 -22.54 -0.45 -3.81
CA ARG A 175 -22.38 -0.40 -5.28
C ARG A 175 -21.46 -1.51 -5.79
N ILE A 176 -20.33 -1.71 -5.16
CA ILE A 176 -19.39 -2.77 -5.51
C ILE A 176 -20.05 -4.16 -5.41
N LYS A 177 -20.82 -4.40 -4.36
CA LYS A 177 -21.54 -5.69 -4.18
C LYS A 177 -22.66 -5.91 -5.20
N SER A 178 -23.29 -4.84 -5.66
CA SER A 178 -24.34 -4.94 -6.71
C SER A 178 -23.77 -5.06 -8.13
N GLY A 179 -22.44 -4.92 -8.29
CA GLY A 179 -21.78 -4.92 -9.61
C GLY A 179 -21.90 -3.59 -10.36
N ASP A 180 -22.26 -2.51 -9.66
CA ASP A 180 -22.39 -1.16 -10.18
C ASP A 180 -21.12 -0.32 -9.85
N THR A 181 -20.02 -0.70 -10.47
CA THR A 181 -18.69 -0.07 -10.28
C THR A 181 -18.33 0.90 -11.39
#